data_1aa347c7b469fb2e27a045020cc86079
#
_entry.id   1aa347c7b469fb2e27a045020cc86079
#
_cell.length_a   1.000
_cell.length_b   1.000
_cell.length_c   1.000
_cell.angle_alpha   90.00
_cell.angle_beta   90.00
_cell.angle_gamma   90.00
#
_symmetry.space_group_name_H-M   'P 1'
#
loop_
_entity.id
_entity.type
_entity.pdbx_description
1 polymer ?
#
loop_
_entity_poly.entity_id
_entity_poly.type
_entity_poly.pdbx_seq_one_letter_code
_entity_poly.pdbx_strand_id
1 'polypeptide(L)'
;MDVIQDIVLKEGLPYPTWRGKWVKDPTAYKPDILTSGLQYDSIVSYASQLGVAAISAYDQGFLRPDRGNEGYIDGRNYEKKPFRMQSGNLSHREMAEKAREKGILLGRTPITNSLAPGTKDVFPIPSDSLCYQQKRLLVKAVNETDTIIEVNDPTYLEEIASWEGHCENLNMIKIGKELIHYLGVTKTPPYRLQQVKRGYWGTKATAHAANDTIYKLQVTINYGYEGIIPNWALQEKIAEYYADVCQLNGLAYYDFDGQEFLFNNGHGYYSAKRFFRRMFEHGKEIGVPYIRFTGATLSEGSWHYQSVWNVGGGRNLYDVDTREWGSATSQGKDLRDVTYSNYFPVSFGGNFAIKDTSTVEQYEHIQAISVGYGATYSLGINQKDVESCPQKQAIFKAIRTWGDARWANAFPRSLKKLLRDPQYDWHLETGAEKGTWTLYQSEGGKVLQTYQLKPQDTLSTF
;
A
#
# COMPACT_ATOMS: atom_id res chain seq x y z
N MET A 1 -11.88 -20.07 0.06
CA MET A 1 -10.40 -19.95 0.11
C MET A 1 -9.71 -21.24 -0.26
N ASP A 2 -10.19 -22.40 0.16
CA ASP A 2 -9.56 -23.70 -0.11
C ASP A 2 -9.39 -23.97 -1.61
N VAL A 3 -10.42 -23.70 -2.42
CA VAL A 3 -10.34 -23.84 -3.88
C VAL A 3 -9.28 -22.92 -4.49
N ILE A 4 -9.20 -21.68 -4.01
CA ILE A 4 -8.19 -20.72 -4.48
C ILE A 4 -6.79 -21.16 -4.04
N GLN A 5 -6.65 -21.64 -2.82
CA GLN A 5 -5.40 -22.20 -2.31
C GLN A 5 -4.94 -23.40 -3.16
N ASP A 6 -5.84 -24.31 -3.45
CA ASP A 6 -5.57 -25.47 -4.29
C ASP A 6 -5.12 -25.07 -5.71
N ILE A 7 -5.76 -24.07 -6.30
CA ILE A 7 -5.34 -23.54 -7.62
C ILE A 7 -3.94 -22.95 -7.52
N VAL A 8 -3.68 -22.11 -6.52
CA VAL A 8 -2.37 -21.46 -6.34
C VAL A 8 -1.27 -22.50 -6.20
N LEU A 9 -1.49 -23.55 -5.41
CA LEU A 9 -0.51 -24.62 -5.19
C LEU A 9 -0.31 -25.48 -6.45
N LYS A 10 -1.39 -25.88 -7.13
CA LYS A 10 -1.34 -26.74 -8.33
C LYS A 10 -0.71 -26.04 -9.53
N GLU A 11 -0.96 -24.73 -9.67
CA GLU A 11 -0.40 -23.92 -10.75
C GLU A 11 1.01 -23.37 -10.43
N GLY A 12 1.57 -23.69 -9.26
CA GLY A 12 2.88 -23.22 -8.86
C GLY A 12 2.96 -21.69 -8.73
N LEU A 13 1.84 -21.04 -8.42
CA LEU A 13 1.79 -19.60 -8.19
C LEU A 13 2.46 -19.25 -6.85
N PRO A 14 2.90 -18.01 -6.65
CA PRO A 14 3.47 -17.60 -5.37
C PRO A 14 2.54 -17.89 -4.20
N TYR A 15 3.08 -18.64 -3.24
CA TYR A 15 2.35 -19.06 -2.03
C TYR A 15 3.10 -18.60 -0.79
N PRO A 16 3.10 -17.29 -0.51
CA PRO A 16 3.81 -16.77 0.66
C PRO A 16 3.14 -17.25 1.94
N THR A 17 3.96 -17.71 2.89
CA THR A 17 3.50 -18.18 4.20
C THR A 17 4.08 -17.33 5.32
N TRP A 18 3.35 -17.20 6.41
CA TRP A 18 3.81 -16.60 7.63
C TRP A 18 3.52 -17.53 8.81
N ARG A 19 4.54 -17.90 9.56
CA ARG A 19 4.43 -18.88 10.64
C ARG A 19 3.72 -20.18 10.23
N GLY A 20 3.99 -20.64 9.01
CA GLY A 20 3.44 -21.88 8.47
C GLY A 20 2.01 -21.79 7.90
N LYS A 21 1.34 -20.65 8.01
CA LYS A 21 0.04 -20.44 7.38
C LYS A 21 0.18 -19.60 6.10
N TRP A 22 -0.64 -19.91 5.11
CA TRP A 22 -0.76 -19.05 3.94
C TRP A 22 -1.19 -17.64 4.35
N VAL A 23 -0.56 -16.61 3.77
CA VAL A 23 -0.86 -15.20 4.16
C VAL A 23 -2.29 -14.78 3.89
N LYS A 24 -3.01 -15.51 3.04
CA LYS A 24 -4.44 -15.28 2.77
C LYS A 24 -5.38 -16.15 3.60
N ASP A 25 -4.84 -16.98 4.48
CA ASP A 25 -5.67 -17.73 5.42
C ASP A 25 -6.38 -16.75 6.38
N PRO A 26 -7.71 -16.75 6.44
CA PRO A 26 -8.45 -15.84 7.32
C PRO A 26 -8.09 -15.95 8.79
N THR A 27 -7.55 -17.08 9.22
CA THR A 27 -7.07 -17.26 10.60
C THR A 27 -5.70 -16.62 10.82
N ALA A 28 -4.92 -16.40 9.75
CA ALA A 28 -3.62 -15.74 9.82
C ALA A 28 -3.70 -14.21 9.96
N TYR A 29 -4.88 -13.62 9.76
CA TYR A 29 -5.03 -12.18 9.81
C TYR A 29 -5.00 -11.67 11.24
N LYS A 30 -4.03 -10.80 11.49
CA LYS A 30 -3.94 -9.98 12.68
C LYS A 30 -3.92 -8.52 12.25
N PRO A 31 -4.40 -7.59 13.09
CA PRO A 31 -4.25 -6.18 12.80
C PRO A 31 -2.77 -5.84 12.62
N ASP A 32 -2.51 -4.90 11.74
CA ASP A 32 -1.20 -4.30 11.55
C ASP A 32 -1.15 -2.94 12.26
N ILE A 33 0.02 -2.47 12.60
CA ILE A 33 0.20 -1.12 13.11
C ILE A 33 0.67 -0.22 11.98
N LEU A 34 -0.08 0.85 11.74
CA LEU A 34 0.38 2.00 10.97
C LEU A 34 0.87 3.07 11.93
N THR A 35 2.08 3.53 11.76
CA THR A 35 2.65 4.53 12.64
C THR A 35 3.30 5.68 11.88
N SER A 36 3.24 6.87 12.46
CA SER A 36 3.99 8.02 12.01
C SER A 36 4.79 8.60 13.18
N GLY A 37 6.12 8.66 13.04
CA GLY A 37 6.98 9.44 13.93
C GLY A 37 7.18 8.91 15.34
N LEU A 38 7.16 7.61 15.58
CA LEU A 38 7.25 7.01 16.90
C LEU A 38 8.64 6.52 17.27
N GLN A 39 8.90 6.47 18.59
CA GLN A 39 10.06 5.77 19.11
C GLN A 39 9.89 4.26 18.90
N TYR A 40 10.87 3.65 18.26
CA TYR A 40 10.82 2.27 17.86
C TYR A 40 10.56 1.27 18.99
N ASP A 41 11.25 1.41 20.12
CA ASP A 41 11.12 0.45 21.23
C ASP A 41 9.70 0.43 21.81
N SER A 42 9.05 1.59 21.88
CA SER A 42 7.66 1.69 22.32
C SER A 42 6.71 0.97 21.35
N ILE A 43 6.87 1.16 20.05
CA ILE A 43 6.01 0.52 19.04
C ILE A 43 6.17 -0.99 19.05
N VAL A 44 7.40 -1.49 19.09
CA VAL A 44 7.66 -2.93 19.14
C VAL A 44 7.12 -3.54 20.44
N SER A 45 7.20 -2.78 21.55
CA SER A 45 6.57 -3.18 22.81
C SER A 45 5.05 -3.27 22.69
N TYR A 46 4.40 -2.24 22.11
CA TYR A 46 2.96 -2.25 21.88
C TYR A 46 2.54 -3.38 20.92
N ALA A 47 3.22 -3.52 19.80
CA ALA A 47 2.97 -4.59 18.84
C ALA A 47 3.08 -5.98 19.47
N SER A 48 4.07 -6.18 20.32
CA SER A 48 4.26 -7.42 21.07
C SER A 48 3.11 -7.67 22.04
N GLN A 49 2.65 -6.67 22.78
CA GLN A 49 1.54 -6.77 23.72
C GLN A 49 0.21 -7.04 23.00
N LEU A 50 -0.04 -6.33 21.89
CA LEU A 50 -1.21 -6.49 21.04
C LEU A 50 -1.23 -7.84 20.29
N GLY A 51 -0.07 -8.46 20.09
CA GLY A 51 0.06 -9.67 19.28
C GLY A 51 -0.10 -9.43 17.79
N VAL A 52 0.14 -8.19 17.31
CA VAL A 52 0.07 -7.85 15.88
C VAL A 52 1.19 -8.50 15.07
N ALA A 53 0.96 -8.61 13.75
CA ALA A 53 1.88 -9.30 12.86
C ALA A 53 2.95 -8.38 12.25
N ALA A 54 2.60 -7.13 11.98
CA ALA A 54 3.45 -6.23 11.25
C ALA A 54 3.31 -4.77 11.69
N ILE A 55 4.38 -4.02 11.50
CA ILE A 55 4.41 -2.57 11.68
C ILE A 55 4.80 -1.96 10.35
N SER A 56 3.92 -1.12 9.78
CA SER A 56 4.27 -0.24 8.67
C SER A 56 4.60 1.13 9.22
N ALA A 57 5.81 1.59 9.00
CA ALA A 57 6.19 2.94 9.36
C ALA A 57 5.77 3.89 8.24
N TYR A 58 4.80 4.74 8.53
CA TYR A 58 4.56 5.95 7.76
C TYR A 58 5.69 6.92 8.08
N ASP A 59 6.58 7.12 7.13
CA ASP A 59 7.55 8.18 7.26
C ASP A 59 6.91 9.48 6.78
N GLN A 60 6.86 10.51 7.64
CA GLN A 60 6.31 11.82 7.24
C GLN A 60 7.10 12.46 6.09
N GLY A 61 8.32 11.97 5.86
CA GLY A 61 9.10 12.32 4.71
C GLY A 61 8.61 11.71 3.40
N PHE A 62 7.80 10.68 3.43
CA PHE A 62 7.26 9.94 2.30
C PHE A 62 6.58 10.80 1.21
N LEU A 63 5.96 11.89 1.62
CA LEU A 63 5.18 12.76 0.74
C LEU A 63 5.95 13.99 0.21
N ARG A 64 7.23 14.16 0.53
CA ARG A 64 7.96 15.38 0.19
C ARG A 64 9.32 15.09 -0.42
N PRO A 65 9.45 15.18 -1.76
CA PRO A 65 10.72 15.00 -2.47
C PRO A 65 11.81 16.01 -2.08
N ASP A 66 11.43 17.13 -1.45
CA ASP A 66 12.30 18.23 -1.06
C ASP A 66 13.02 18.07 0.29
N ARG A 67 12.67 17.05 1.07
CA ARG A 67 13.28 16.78 2.38
C ARG A 67 14.30 15.65 2.30
N GLY A 68 15.43 15.84 1.66
CA GLY A 68 16.60 14.97 1.66
C GLY A 68 16.32 13.47 1.79
N ASN A 69 16.52 12.72 0.75
CA ASN A 69 16.14 11.31 0.52
C ASN A 69 16.71 10.25 1.48
N GLU A 70 17.06 10.60 2.71
CA GLU A 70 17.55 9.63 3.66
C GLU A 70 16.38 8.88 4.29
N GLY A 71 16.06 7.71 3.76
CA GLY A 71 15.08 6.80 4.36
C GLY A 71 13.86 6.45 3.53
N TYR A 72 13.75 6.92 2.29
CA TYR A 72 12.64 6.58 1.41
C TYR A 72 12.82 5.25 0.69
N ILE A 73 11.78 4.45 0.77
CA ILE A 73 11.60 3.29 -0.10
C ILE A 73 10.42 3.63 -0.99
N ASP A 74 10.69 3.96 -2.23
CA ASP A 74 9.63 4.01 -3.24
C ASP A 74 10.20 3.99 -4.65
N GLY A 75 9.35 3.69 -5.62
CA GLY A 75 9.70 3.69 -7.02
C GLY A 75 10.00 5.08 -7.59
N ARG A 76 9.85 6.14 -6.80
CA ARG A 76 10.16 7.52 -7.20
C ARG A 76 11.67 7.77 -7.21
N ASN A 77 12.38 7.14 -6.27
CA ASN A 77 13.83 7.21 -6.18
C ASN A 77 14.38 5.87 -5.67
N TYR A 78 14.60 4.93 -6.57
CA TYR A 78 15.00 3.55 -6.25
C TYR A 78 16.52 3.38 -6.07
N GLU A 79 17.15 4.27 -5.34
CA GLU A 79 18.55 4.10 -4.93
C GLU A 79 18.67 3.13 -3.75
N LYS A 80 19.55 2.14 -3.88
CA LYS A 80 19.84 1.16 -2.85
C LYS A 80 20.66 1.80 -1.73
N LYS A 81 20.04 2.12 -0.61
CA LYS A 81 20.72 2.68 0.56
C LYS A 81 20.30 1.98 1.85
N PRO A 82 21.22 1.78 2.80
CA PRO A 82 20.85 1.42 4.16
C PRO A 82 20.03 2.54 4.79
N PHE A 83 18.92 2.17 5.43
CA PHE A 83 18.11 3.15 6.14
C PHE A 83 18.63 3.37 7.54
N ARG A 84 18.61 4.62 7.97
CA ARG A 84 18.77 5.01 9.35
C ARG A 84 17.40 5.32 9.95
N MET A 85 17.23 5.00 11.22
CA MET A 85 16.04 5.43 11.92
C MET A 85 16.19 6.89 12.37
N GLN A 86 15.09 7.62 12.39
CA GLN A 86 15.08 9.01 12.85
C GLN A 86 15.41 9.16 14.33
N SER A 87 15.27 8.10 15.13
CA SER A 87 15.59 8.11 16.56
C SER A 87 16.46 6.91 16.94
N GLY A 88 17.69 7.17 17.34
CA GLY A 88 18.59 6.19 17.90
C GLY A 88 19.78 5.82 17.02
N ASN A 89 20.71 5.02 17.60
CA ASN A 89 21.96 4.61 16.95
C ASN A 89 21.85 3.32 16.14
N LEU A 90 20.67 2.67 16.12
CA LEU A 90 20.45 1.41 15.43
C LEU A 90 20.17 1.61 13.95
N SER A 91 20.74 0.75 13.12
CA SER A 91 20.34 0.63 11.73
C SER A 91 18.92 0.04 11.63
N HIS A 92 18.25 0.29 10.51
CA HIS A 92 16.93 -0.32 10.27
C HIS A 92 16.98 -1.84 10.30
N ARG A 93 18.08 -2.45 9.82
CA ARG A 93 18.28 -3.90 9.86
C ARG A 93 18.29 -4.44 11.30
N GLU A 94 19.08 -3.83 12.20
CA GLU A 94 19.15 -4.26 13.61
C GLU A 94 17.77 -4.20 14.29
N MET A 95 16.99 -3.19 13.93
CA MET A 95 15.65 -3.05 14.46
C MET A 95 14.69 -4.08 13.88
N ALA A 96 14.79 -4.37 12.58
CA ALA A 96 13.98 -5.40 11.93
C ALA A 96 14.30 -6.80 12.52
N GLU A 97 15.56 -7.07 12.84
CA GLU A 97 15.99 -8.31 13.51
C GLU A 97 15.39 -8.42 14.91
N LYS A 98 15.48 -7.37 15.73
CA LYS A 98 14.86 -7.32 17.06
C LYS A 98 13.33 -7.48 17.04
N ALA A 99 12.65 -6.89 16.03
CA ALA A 99 11.22 -7.06 15.85
C ALA A 99 10.90 -8.51 15.47
N ARG A 100 11.70 -9.10 14.58
CA ARG A 100 11.51 -10.48 14.12
C ARG A 100 11.69 -11.51 15.24
N GLU A 101 12.60 -11.28 16.18
CA GLU A 101 12.74 -12.10 17.39
C GLU A 101 11.44 -12.17 18.20
N LYS A 102 10.65 -11.11 18.17
CA LYS A 102 9.30 -11.04 18.76
C LYS A 102 8.18 -11.49 17.80
N GLY A 103 8.54 -11.97 16.61
CA GLY A 103 7.62 -12.42 15.58
C GLY A 103 6.87 -11.28 14.87
N ILE A 104 7.43 -10.08 14.87
CA ILE A 104 6.87 -8.89 14.25
C ILE A 104 7.65 -8.56 12.97
N LEU A 105 6.94 -8.27 11.89
CA LEU A 105 7.53 -7.84 10.62
C LEU A 105 7.60 -6.32 10.57
N LEU A 106 8.75 -5.78 10.25
CA LEU A 106 8.86 -4.36 9.91
C LEU A 106 8.63 -4.13 8.44
N GLY A 107 7.89 -3.08 8.13
CA GLY A 107 7.52 -2.69 6.79
C GLY A 107 7.55 -1.20 6.54
N ARG A 108 7.25 -0.84 5.31
CA ARG A 108 7.14 0.53 4.82
C ARG A 108 5.95 0.68 3.90
N THR A 109 5.51 1.91 3.75
CA THR A 109 4.46 2.28 2.79
C THR A 109 5.09 3.07 1.64
N PRO A 110 5.46 2.42 0.52
CA PRO A 110 6.04 3.07 -0.63
C PRO A 110 5.00 3.42 -1.69
N ILE A 111 5.36 4.37 -2.58
CA ILE A 111 4.72 4.52 -3.89
C ILE A 111 5.39 3.57 -4.88
N THR A 112 4.60 2.84 -5.68
CA THR A 112 5.12 1.73 -6.49
C THR A 112 6.18 2.11 -7.52
N ASN A 113 5.88 2.98 -8.48
CA ASN A 113 6.75 3.20 -9.64
C ASN A 113 6.60 4.56 -10.33
N SER A 114 6.02 5.56 -9.70
CA SER A 114 5.95 6.91 -10.26
C SER A 114 7.26 7.66 -10.01
N LEU A 115 8.02 7.94 -11.07
CA LEU A 115 9.35 8.54 -10.98
C LEU A 115 9.27 10.03 -10.68
N ALA A 116 9.87 10.46 -9.57
CA ALA A 116 9.92 11.85 -9.15
C ALA A 116 11.02 12.67 -9.85
N PRO A 117 10.92 14.01 -9.84
CA PRO A 117 12.06 14.87 -10.16
C PRO A 117 13.30 14.48 -9.35
N GLY A 118 14.46 14.50 -9.99
CA GLY A 118 15.73 14.13 -9.33
C GLY A 118 16.06 12.65 -9.33
N THR A 119 15.14 11.76 -9.73
CA THR A 119 15.46 10.36 -9.97
C THR A 119 16.50 10.21 -11.08
N LYS A 120 17.44 9.28 -10.90
CA LYS A 120 18.57 9.08 -11.87
C LYS A 120 18.14 8.81 -13.31
N ASP A 121 16.94 8.26 -13.54
CA ASP A 121 16.38 8.03 -14.88
C ASP A 121 15.59 9.22 -15.42
N VAL A 122 15.46 10.29 -14.64
CA VAL A 122 14.78 11.53 -15.01
C VAL A 122 15.77 12.70 -15.10
N PHE A 123 16.73 12.77 -14.19
CA PHE A 123 17.69 13.84 -14.07
C PHE A 123 19.12 13.29 -13.85
N PRO A 124 20.16 13.92 -14.40
CA PRO A 124 20.15 15.08 -15.30
C PRO A 124 19.81 14.75 -16.76
N ILE A 125 19.77 13.47 -17.10
CA ILE A 125 19.49 12.98 -18.45
C ILE A 125 18.32 12.01 -18.39
N PRO A 126 17.15 12.36 -18.96
CA PRO A 126 16.00 11.48 -18.98
C PRO A 126 16.27 10.22 -19.82
N SER A 127 16.01 9.07 -19.22
CA SER A 127 16.21 7.75 -19.81
C SER A 127 15.29 7.52 -21.01
N ASP A 128 15.72 6.66 -21.94
CA ASP A 128 14.86 6.12 -22.99
C ASP A 128 13.88 5.05 -22.45
N SER A 129 14.03 4.66 -21.19
CA SER A 129 13.14 3.75 -20.48
C SER A 129 11.95 4.44 -19.81
N LEU A 130 11.73 5.73 -20.05
CA LEU A 130 10.50 6.41 -19.66
C LEU A 130 9.36 6.02 -20.61
N CYS A 131 8.17 5.78 -20.07
CA CYS A 131 7.00 5.44 -20.87
C CYS A 131 6.48 6.68 -21.61
N TYR A 132 6.08 6.49 -22.84
CA TYR A 132 5.48 7.55 -23.66
C TYR A 132 4.17 7.08 -24.29
N GLN A 133 3.23 7.99 -24.44
CA GLN A 133 1.93 7.75 -25.05
C GLN A 133 1.99 7.85 -26.57
N GLN A 134 2.71 8.88 -27.07
CA GLN A 134 2.73 9.26 -28.48
C GLN A 134 4.14 9.66 -28.93
N LYS A 135 4.39 9.49 -30.22
CA LYS A 135 5.53 10.06 -30.93
C LYS A 135 5.04 11.12 -31.89
N ARG A 136 5.74 12.25 -31.95
CA ARG A 136 5.54 13.33 -32.91
C ARG A 136 6.87 13.75 -33.48
N LEU A 137 6.85 14.60 -34.48
CA LEU A 137 8.04 15.16 -35.10
C LEU A 137 8.09 16.66 -34.88
N LEU A 138 9.28 17.16 -34.60
CA LEU A 138 9.58 18.58 -34.58
C LEU A 138 9.56 19.11 -36.02
N VAL A 139 8.72 20.10 -36.30
CA VAL A 139 8.54 20.62 -37.66
C VAL A 139 9.72 21.52 -38.07
N LYS A 140 10.18 22.33 -37.13
CA LYS A 140 11.32 23.27 -37.36
C LYS A 140 12.37 23.06 -36.30
N ALA A 141 13.64 23.25 -36.69
CA ALA A 141 14.72 23.28 -35.73
C ALA A 141 14.49 24.38 -34.67
N VAL A 142 14.87 24.11 -33.44
CA VAL A 142 14.83 25.05 -32.31
C VAL A 142 16.18 25.11 -31.63
N ASN A 143 16.55 26.29 -31.13
CA ASN A 143 17.72 26.47 -30.30
C ASN A 143 17.37 26.29 -28.79
N GLU A 144 18.36 26.40 -27.92
CA GLU A 144 18.17 26.20 -26.47
C GLU A 144 17.29 27.25 -25.79
N THR A 145 17.06 28.40 -26.41
CA THR A 145 16.29 29.52 -25.88
C THR A 145 14.87 29.63 -26.46
N ASP A 146 14.61 28.90 -27.55
CA ASP A 146 13.31 28.98 -28.23
C ASP A 146 12.20 28.37 -27.35
N THR A 147 11.12 29.13 -27.26
CA THR A 147 9.89 28.70 -26.53
C THR A 147 8.75 28.39 -27.49
N ILE A 148 8.97 28.47 -28.79
CA ILE A 148 8.00 28.09 -29.81
C ILE A 148 8.43 26.76 -30.43
N ILE A 149 7.66 25.71 -30.11
CA ILE A 149 7.91 24.35 -30.61
C ILE A 149 6.75 23.97 -31.52
N GLU A 150 7.02 23.80 -32.83
CA GLU A 150 6.03 23.35 -33.79
C GLU A 150 6.06 21.84 -33.94
N VAL A 151 4.88 21.21 -33.85
CA VAL A 151 4.68 19.76 -33.96
C VAL A 151 3.89 19.42 -35.22
N ASN A 152 4.17 18.25 -35.80
CA ASN A 152 3.49 17.82 -37.02
C ASN A 152 2.04 17.43 -36.83
N ASP A 153 1.67 17.01 -35.64
CA ASP A 153 0.31 16.55 -35.27
C ASP A 153 0.03 16.86 -33.78
N PRO A 154 -1.04 17.59 -33.45
CA PRO A 154 -1.37 17.95 -32.07
C PRO A 154 -2.18 16.86 -31.32
N THR A 155 -2.59 15.78 -32.01
CA THR A 155 -3.49 14.77 -31.46
C THR A 155 -2.88 14.11 -30.22
N TYR A 156 -3.61 14.06 -29.11
CA TYR A 156 -3.22 13.51 -27.81
C TYR A 156 -1.98 14.19 -27.18
N LEU A 157 -1.65 15.40 -27.55
CA LEU A 157 -0.58 16.16 -26.89
C LEU A 157 -1.08 16.99 -25.70
N GLU A 158 -2.39 17.11 -25.50
CA GLU A 158 -2.95 17.90 -24.42
C GLU A 158 -3.73 17.03 -23.45
N GLU A 159 -3.29 17.03 -22.20
CA GLU A 159 -3.94 16.37 -21.06
C GLU A 159 -4.21 17.41 -19.99
N ILE A 160 -5.42 17.39 -19.44
CA ILE A 160 -5.81 18.26 -18.35
C ILE A 160 -5.84 17.42 -17.08
N ALA A 161 -5.04 17.81 -16.11
CA ALA A 161 -5.12 17.24 -14.78
C ALA A 161 -6.31 17.85 -14.05
N SER A 162 -7.25 17.02 -13.64
CA SER A 162 -8.48 17.45 -12.98
C SER A 162 -8.49 17.25 -11.47
N TRP A 163 -7.40 16.72 -10.91
CA TRP A 163 -7.39 16.32 -9.50
C TRP A 163 -6.79 17.38 -8.59
N GLU A 164 -7.66 17.98 -7.75
CA GLU A 164 -7.33 18.80 -6.56
C GLU A 164 -6.26 19.90 -6.73
N GLY A 165 -6.03 20.40 -7.94
CA GLY A 165 -5.15 21.56 -8.16
C GLY A 165 -3.65 21.34 -7.86
N HIS A 166 -3.21 20.10 -7.75
CA HIS A 166 -1.83 19.78 -7.42
C HIS A 166 -0.84 19.99 -8.58
N CYS A 167 -1.31 19.97 -9.82
CA CYS A 167 -0.55 20.36 -10.99
C CYS A 167 -1.46 20.97 -12.06
N GLU A 168 -0.91 21.82 -12.92
CA GLU A 168 -1.68 22.51 -13.95
C GLU A 168 -2.16 21.54 -15.03
N ASN A 169 -1.31 20.59 -15.42
CA ASN A 169 -1.62 19.55 -16.41
C ASN A 169 -0.53 18.45 -16.43
N LEU A 170 -0.74 17.43 -17.27
CA LEU A 170 0.19 16.32 -17.45
C LEU A 170 1.01 16.43 -18.76
N ASN A 171 1.16 17.64 -19.28
CA ASN A 171 1.81 17.90 -20.58
C ASN A 171 3.30 17.98 -20.46
N MET A 172 3.96 16.87 -20.68
CA MET A 172 5.40 16.76 -20.68
C MET A 172 5.87 15.98 -21.90
N ILE A 173 6.88 16.50 -22.58
CA ILE A 173 7.56 15.83 -23.70
C ILE A 173 9.04 15.65 -23.40
N LYS A 174 9.64 14.67 -24.08
CA LYS A 174 11.07 14.46 -24.16
C LYS A 174 11.53 14.62 -25.60
N ILE A 175 12.56 15.43 -25.81
CA ILE A 175 13.30 15.51 -27.10
C ILE A 175 14.77 15.25 -26.77
N GLY A 176 15.35 14.20 -27.35
CA GLY A 176 16.72 13.83 -27.02
C GLY A 176 16.94 13.66 -25.51
N LYS A 177 17.76 14.53 -24.91
CA LYS A 177 18.12 14.51 -23.49
C LYS A 177 17.41 15.60 -22.65
N GLU A 178 16.37 16.22 -23.20
CA GLU A 178 15.67 17.32 -22.57
C GLU A 178 14.23 16.95 -22.23
N LEU A 179 13.77 17.33 -21.03
CA LEU A 179 12.35 17.38 -20.67
C LEU A 179 11.81 18.78 -20.88
N ILE A 180 10.63 18.85 -21.44
CA ILE A 180 9.94 20.10 -21.77
C ILE A 180 8.50 20.00 -21.29
N HIS A 181 8.08 20.95 -20.46
CA HIS A 181 6.70 21.09 -20.02
C HIS A 181 5.99 22.18 -20.85
N TYR A 182 4.68 22.03 -21.05
CA TYR A 182 3.87 23.03 -21.77
C TYR A 182 2.42 22.98 -21.27
N LEU A 183 1.67 24.09 -21.44
CA LEU A 183 0.30 24.18 -20.92
C LEU A 183 -0.77 23.75 -21.93
N GLY A 184 -0.50 23.83 -23.21
CA GLY A 184 -1.48 23.45 -24.22
C GLY A 184 -0.86 23.40 -25.63
N VAL A 185 -1.69 23.16 -26.63
CA VAL A 185 -1.31 23.15 -28.03
C VAL A 185 -2.34 23.90 -28.87
N THR A 186 -1.88 24.63 -29.90
CA THR A 186 -2.80 25.34 -30.82
C THR A 186 -3.66 24.33 -31.59
N LYS A 187 -4.94 24.66 -31.79
CA LYS A 187 -5.91 23.77 -32.46
C LYS A 187 -5.93 23.88 -33.98
N THR A 188 -5.24 24.89 -34.54
CA THR A 188 -5.11 25.10 -35.97
C THR A 188 -3.66 25.23 -36.37
N PRO A 189 -3.27 24.81 -37.60
CA PRO A 189 -1.89 24.96 -38.08
C PRO A 189 -1.42 26.43 -38.12
N PRO A 190 -0.15 26.70 -37.87
CA PRO A 190 0.86 25.74 -37.44
C PRO A 190 0.61 25.29 -35.98
N TYR A 191 0.72 23.97 -35.71
CA TYR A 191 0.50 23.42 -34.40
C TYR A 191 1.68 23.72 -33.48
N ARG A 192 1.45 24.51 -32.44
CA ARG A 192 2.49 24.98 -31.52
C ARG A 192 2.18 24.64 -30.08
N LEU A 193 3.19 24.16 -29.38
CA LEU A 193 3.11 24.03 -27.92
C LEU A 193 3.07 25.43 -27.31
N GLN A 194 2.23 25.60 -26.27
CA GLN A 194 1.96 26.90 -25.62
C GLN A 194 2.59 26.94 -24.23
N GLN A 195 3.11 28.09 -23.84
CA GLN A 195 3.74 28.35 -22.54
C GLN A 195 4.78 27.29 -22.16
N VAL A 196 5.72 27.09 -23.05
CA VAL A 196 6.77 26.07 -22.98
C VAL A 196 7.79 26.42 -21.90
N LYS A 197 8.09 25.47 -21.02
CA LYS A 197 9.19 25.50 -20.05
C LYS A 197 10.26 24.51 -20.49
N ARG A 198 11.39 25.03 -21.00
CA ARG A 198 12.55 24.27 -21.46
C ARG A 198 13.37 23.75 -20.27
N GLY A 199 14.11 22.67 -20.46
CA GLY A 199 14.96 22.13 -19.42
C GLY A 199 14.21 21.74 -18.15
N TYR A 200 13.00 21.22 -18.30
CA TYR A 200 12.11 20.95 -17.17
C TYR A 200 12.71 19.90 -16.22
N TRP A 201 12.40 20.03 -14.93
CA TRP A 201 12.99 19.23 -13.84
C TRP A 201 14.53 19.23 -13.80
N GLY A 202 15.16 20.32 -14.27
CA GLY A 202 16.60 20.50 -14.21
C GLY A 202 17.39 19.79 -15.33
N THR A 203 16.72 19.20 -16.32
CA THR A 203 17.39 18.75 -17.54
C THR A 203 17.94 19.96 -18.30
N LYS A 204 18.93 19.74 -19.17
CA LYS A 204 19.53 20.83 -19.91
C LYS A 204 18.76 21.14 -21.20
N ALA A 205 18.31 22.39 -21.37
CA ALA A 205 17.81 22.86 -22.63
C ALA A 205 18.91 22.81 -23.72
N THR A 206 18.60 22.25 -24.91
CA THR A 206 19.52 22.05 -25.99
C THR A 206 18.86 22.38 -27.32
N ALA A 207 19.68 22.63 -28.35
CA ALA A 207 19.17 22.75 -29.71
C ALA A 207 18.68 21.39 -30.25
N HIS A 208 17.58 21.40 -30.99
CA HIS A 208 16.98 20.23 -31.62
C HIS A 208 16.76 20.49 -33.11
N ALA A 209 17.03 19.48 -33.94
CA ALA A 209 16.88 19.57 -35.38
C ALA A 209 15.44 19.36 -35.83
N ALA A 210 15.08 19.89 -36.99
CA ALA A 210 13.82 19.51 -37.63
C ALA A 210 13.77 18.00 -37.85
N ASN A 211 12.60 17.40 -37.65
CA ASN A 211 12.33 15.96 -37.66
C ASN A 211 12.88 15.18 -36.47
N ASP A 212 13.46 15.83 -35.45
CA ASP A 212 13.71 15.15 -34.17
C ASP A 212 12.43 14.59 -33.60
N THR A 213 12.54 13.39 -33.01
CA THR A 213 11.36 12.72 -32.38
C THR A 213 11.03 13.36 -31.06
N ILE A 214 9.78 13.75 -30.95
CA ILE A 214 9.13 14.21 -29.72
C ILE A 214 8.41 13.03 -29.08
N TYR A 215 8.72 12.70 -27.84
CA TYR A 215 8.01 11.68 -27.05
C TYR A 215 7.08 12.38 -26.07
N LYS A 216 5.75 12.25 -26.24
CA LYS A 216 4.79 12.65 -25.22
C LYS A 216 4.83 11.62 -24.11
N LEU A 217 5.40 12.01 -22.96
CA LEU A 217 5.57 11.11 -21.83
C LEU A 217 4.25 10.74 -21.17
N GLN A 218 4.20 9.53 -20.60
CA GLN A 218 3.16 9.11 -19.71
C GLN A 218 3.44 9.68 -18.32
N VAL A 219 2.68 10.72 -17.96
CA VAL A 219 2.79 11.41 -16.68
C VAL A 219 1.57 11.10 -15.85
N THR A 220 1.71 11.08 -14.54
CA THR A 220 0.64 10.89 -13.57
C THR A 220 0.77 11.91 -12.46
N ILE A 221 -0.32 12.16 -11.75
CA ILE A 221 -0.30 12.96 -10.53
C ILE A 221 0.03 12.07 -9.36
N ASN A 222 0.96 12.52 -8.53
CA ASN A 222 1.34 11.81 -7.33
C ASN A 222 1.56 12.79 -6.17
N TYR A 223 0.60 12.87 -5.25
CA TYR A 223 0.71 13.63 -4.01
C TYR A 223 1.36 15.03 -4.12
N GLY A 224 0.88 15.84 -5.05
CA GLY A 224 1.31 17.23 -5.21
C GLY A 224 2.43 17.48 -6.21
N TYR A 225 2.80 16.50 -7.01
CA TYR A 225 3.73 16.68 -8.13
C TYR A 225 3.43 15.68 -9.25
N GLU A 226 3.91 15.98 -10.43
CA GLU A 226 3.87 15.06 -11.54
C GLU A 226 4.88 13.93 -11.35
N GLY A 227 4.51 12.72 -11.73
CA GLY A 227 5.40 11.57 -11.77
C GLY A 227 5.45 10.96 -13.16
N ILE A 228 6.62 10.57 -13.63
CA ILE A 228 6.75 9.89 -14.92
C ILE A 228 6.66 8.38 -14.72
N ILE A 229 5.87 7.74 -15.55
CA ILE A 229 5.72 6.28 -15.54
C ILE A 229 6.91 5.64 -16.26
N PRO A 230 7.59 4.65 -15.66
CA PRO A 230 8.63 3.89 -16.35
C PRO A 230 8.02 2.94 -17.38
N ASN A 231 8.76 2.64 -18.44
CA ASN A 231 8.41 1.53 -19.31
C ASN A 231 8.61 0.18 -18.61
N TRP A 232 8.26 -0.89 -19.28
CA TRP A 232 8.28 -2.22 -18.70
C TRP A 232 9.65 -2.65 -18.15
N ALA A 233 10.72 -2.43 -18.91
CA ALA A 233 12.07 -2.84 -18.49
C ALA A 233 12.54 -2.08 -17.23
N LEU A 234 12.24 -0.80 -17.14
CA LEU A 234 12.58 0.01 -15.96
C LEU A 234 11.68 -0.36 -14.78
N GLN A 235 10.41 -0.66 -15.01
CA GLN A 235 9.50 -1.11 -13.98
C GLN A 235 9.96 -2.42 -13.33
N GLU A 236 10.51 -3.36 -14.10
CA GLU A 236 11.07 -4.60 -13.54
C GLU A 236 12.30 -4.34 -12.66
N LYS A 237 13.18 -3.40 -13.06
CA LYS A 237 14.30 -2.98 -12.20
C LYS A 237 13.83 -2.35 -10.88
N ILE A 238 12.72 -1.62 -10.91
CA ILE A 238 12.12 -1.06 -9.69
C ILE A 238 11.53 -2.19 -8.83
N ALA A 239 10.94 -3.21 -9.43
CA ALA A 239 10.46 -4.39 -8.70
C ALA A 239 11.62 -5.13 -8.01
N GLU A 240 12.74 -5.33 -8.70
CA GLU A 240 13.97 -5.90 -8.11
C GLU A 240 14.48 -5.06 -6.94
N TYR A 241 14.49 -3.75 -7.09
CA TYR A 241 14.88 -2.82 -6.03
C TYR A 241 14.10 -3.02 -4.73
N TYR A 242 12.80 -3.29 -4.78
CA TYR A 242 12.02 -3.55 -3.56
C TYR A 242 12.51 -4.82 -2.83
N ALA A 243 12.88 -5.86 -3.55
CA ALA A 243 13.47 -7.05 -2.94
C ALA A 243 14.87 -6.77 -2.38
N ASP A 244 15.71 -6.03 -3.12
CA ASP A 244 17.04 -5.60 -2.65
C ASP A 244 16.95 -4.80 -1.34
N VAL A 245 15.97 -3.91 -1.24
CA VAL A 245 15.75 -3.10 -0.05
C VAL A 245 15.32 -3.97 1.14
N CYS A 246 14.51 -5.00 0.90
CA CYS A 246 14.19 -5.98 1.94
C CYS A 246 15.44 -6.69 2.44
N GLN A 247 16.28 -7.15 1.52
CA GLN A 247 17.55 -7.81 1.88
C GLN A 247 18.47 -6.87 2.65
N LEU A 248 18.64 -5.64 2.17
CA LEU A 248 19.56 -4.67 2.75
C LEU A 248 19.14 -4.19 4.14
N ASN A 249 17.85 -3.99 4.34
CA ASN A 249 17.29 -3.34 5.53
C ASN A 249 16.50 -4.27 6.46
N GLY A 250 16.42 -5.56 6.14
CA GLY A 250 15.67 -6.53 6.94
C GLY A 250 14.14 -6.36 6.87
N LEU A 251 13.63 -5.60 5.91
CA LEU A 251 12.19 -5.47 5.70
C LEU A 251 11.57 -6.79 5.29
N ALA A 252 10.32 -6.99 5.68
CA ALA A 252 9.54 -8.17 5.29
C ALA A 252 8.07 -7.82 4.96
N TYR A 253 7.75 -6.53 4.90
CA TYR A 253 6.40 -6.06 4.66
C TYR A 253 6.39 -4.74 3.88
N TYR A 254 5.49 -4.65 2.92
CA TYR A 254 5.12 -3.41 2.23
C TYR A 254 3.60 -3.19 2.28
N ASP A 255 3.22 -1.95 2.52
CA ASP A 255 1.86 -1.45 2.27
C ASP A 255 1.95 -0.50 1.06
N PHE A 256 1.77 -1.05 -0.14
CA PHE A 256 1.96 -0.29 -1.37
C PHE A 256 0.83 0.71 -1.59
N ASP A 257 1.18 1.98 -1.66
CA ASP A 257 0.33 3.01 -2.22
C ASP A 257 0.67 3.23 -3.70
N GLY A 258 -0.27 3.79 -4.46
CA GLY A 258 -0.07 4.08 -5.89
C GLY A 258 0.09 2.83 -6.78
N GLN A 259 -0.53 1.70 -6.44
CA GLN A 259 -0.50 0.52 -7.30
C GLN A 259 -1.15 0.76 -8.67
N GLU A 260 -2.07 1.70 -8.78
CA GLU A 260 -2.68 2.15 -10.03
C GLU A 260 -1.67 2.67 -11.03
N PHE A 261 -0.54 3.17 -10.58
CA PHE A 261 0.53 3.64 -11.47
C PHE A 261 1.17 2.50 -12.27
N LEU A 262 1.09 1.26 -11.78
CA LEU A 262 1.55 0.08 -12.50
C LEU A 262 0.76 -0.18 -13.79
N PHE A 263 -0.48 0.29 -13.87
CA PHE A 263 -1.34 0.07 -15.03
C PHE A 263 -1.06 1.02 -16.19
N ASN A 264 -0.39 2.14 -15.92
CA ASN A 264 -0.30 3.28 -16.82
C ASN A 264 0.82 3.16 -17.88
N ASN A 265 1.55 2.06 -17.92
CA ASN A 265 2.58 1.83 -18.94
C ASN A 265 2.05 1.19 -20.24
N GLY A 266 0.74 1.11 -20.42
CA GLY A 266 0.10 0.56 -21.61
C GLY A 266 -0.24 -0.94 -21.54
N HIS A 267 0.10 -1.64 -20.44
CA HIS A 267 -0.13 -3.09 -20.28
C HIS A 267 -1.19 -3.44 -19.23
N GLY A 268 -1.79 -2.45 -18.60
CA GLY A 268 -2.88 -2.63 -17.64
C GLY A 268 -2.53 -3.57 -16.49
N TYR A 269 -3.45 -4.42 -16.08
CA TYR A 269 -3.26 -5.36 -14.97
C TYR A 269 -2.13 -6.36 -15.17
N TYR A 270 -1.76 -6.67 -16.40
CA TYR A 270 -0.62 -7.55 -16.66
C TYR A 270 0.70 -6.92 -16.21
N SER A 271 0.80 -5.60 -16.24
CA SER A 271 1.94 -4.86 -15.70
C SER A 271 2.12 -5.06 -14.19
N ALA A 272 1.03 -4.97 -13.43
CA ALA A 272 1.06 -5.24 -11.99
C ALA A 272 1.48 -6.68 -11.70
N LYS A 273 0.93 -7.65 -12.43
CA LYS A 273 1.32 -9.06 -12.32
C LYS A 273 2.83 -9.23 -12.52
N ARG A 274 3.40 -8.65 -13.56
CA ARG A 274 4.85 -8.76 -13.83
C ARG A 274 5.70 -8.09 -12.78
N PHE A 275 5.28 -6.91 -12.30
CA PHE A 275 5.98 -6.19 -11.26
C PHE A 275 6.14 -7.05 -10.00
N PHE A 276 5.03 -7.54 -9.45
CA PHE A 276 5.08 -8.35 -8.23
C PHE A 276 5.74 -9.69 -8.46
N ARG A 277 5.52 -10.32 -9.60
CA ARG A 277 6.24 -11.54 -9.97
C ARG A 277 7.75 -11.35 -9.92
N ARG A 278 8.27 -10.29 -10.57
CA ARG A 278 9.71 -10.02 -10.59
C ARG A 278 10.25 -9.71 -9.20
N MET A 279 9.51 -8.96 -8.38
CA MET A 279 9.88 -8.69 -7.00
C MET A 279 10.06 -9.99 -6.18
N PHE A 280 9.13 -10.94 -6.31
CA PHE A 280 9.21 -12.20 -5.59
C PHE A 280 10.29 -13.14 -6.13
N GLU A 281 10.45 -13.24 -7.46
CA GLU A 281 11.49 -14.05 -8.09
C GLU A 281 12.88 -13.55 -7.68
N HIS A 282 13.10 -12.25 -7.82
CA HIS A 282 14.37 -11.65 -7.39
C HIS A 282 14.60 -11.78 -5.88
N GLY A 283 13.58 -11.59 -5.08
CA GLY A 283 13.67 -11.83 -3.64
C GLY A 283 14.14 -13.25 -3.31
N LYS A 284 13.59 -14.25 -4.00
CA LYS A 284 14.03 -15.64 -3.85
C LYS A 284 15.48 -15.83 -4.29
N GLU A 285 15.90 -15.23 -5.41
CA GLU A 285 17.27 -15.29 -5.93
C GLU A 285 18.29 -14.75 -4.93
N ILE A 286 17.95 -13.69 -4.21
CA ILE A 286 18.84 -13.02 -3.24
C ILE A 286 18.65 -13.46 -1.78
N GLY A 287 17.84 -14.51 -1.54
CA GLY A 287 17.62 -15.06 -0.20
C GLY A 287 16.66 -14.29 0.69
N VAL A 288 15.73 -13.53 0.11
CA VAL A 288 14.57 -12.93 0.80
C VAL A 288 13.37 -13.86 0.63
N PRO A 289 13.12 -14.76 1.58
CA PRO A 289 12.18 -15.87 1.38
C PRO A 289 10.72 -15.44 1.41
N TYR A 290 10.46 -14.23 1.89
CA TYR A 290 9.10 -13.76 2.11
C TYR A 290 9.04 -12.23 2.11
N ILE A 291 8.14 -11.71 1.31
CA ILE A 291 7.73 -10.31 1.34
C ILE A 291 6.20 -10.30 1.42
N ARG A 292 5.67 -9.95 2.60
CA ARG A 292 4.25 -9.67 2.73
C ARG A 292 3.96 -8.32 2.09
N PHE A 293 2.86 -8.21 1.33
CA PHE A 293 2.41 -6.88 0.96
C PHE A 293 0.89 -6.74 0.96
N THR A 294 0.47 -5.55 1.29
CA THR A 294 -0.86 -5.02 1.12
C THR A 294 -0.81 -3.92 0.08
N GLY A 295 -1.95 -3.43 -0.37
CA GLY A 295 -1.96 -2.32 -1.32
C GLY A 295 -3.32 -1.70 -1.50
N ALA A 296 -3.31 -0.43 -1.88
CA ALA A 296 -4.51 0.39 -2.00
C ALA A 296 -5.40 0.01 -3.18
N THR A 297 -4.85 -0.63 -4.21
CA THR A 297 -5.59 -0.97 -5.42
C THR A 297 -5.61 -2.47 -5.64
N LEU A 298 -6.82 -3.01 -5.77
CA LEU A 298 -7.03 -4.39 -6.17
C LEU A 298 -6.91 -4.50 -7.69
N SER A 299 -6.16 -5.49 -8.17
CA SER A 299 -6.13 -5.85 -9.58
C SER A 299 -6.19 -7.35 -9.78
N GLU A 300 -6.78 -7.78 -10.87
CA GLU A 300 -6.77 -9.18 -11.27
C GLU A 300 -5.34 -9.68 -11.49
N GLY A 301 -4.41 -8.78 -11.81
CA GLY A 301 -2.99 -9.10 -11.97
C GLY A 301 -2.22 -9.34 -10.67
N SER A 302 -2.73 -8.92 -9.53
CA SER A 302 -2.01 -8.95 -8.25
C SER A 302 -2.64 -9.85 -7.17
N TRP A 303 -3.82 -10.38 -7.39
CA TRP A 303 -4.59 -11.09 -6.36
C TRP A 303 -3.85 -12.25 -5.68
N HIS A 304 -2.99 -12.96 -6.40
CA HIS A 304 -2.27 -14.10 -5.86
C HIS A 304 -0.96 -13.72 -5.15
N TYR A 305 -0.48 -12.50 -5.33
CA TYR A 305 0.68 -11.97 -4.61
C TYR A 305 0.26 -11.18 -3.36
N GLN A 306 -0.79 -10.40 -3.48
CA GLN A 306 -1.24 -9.48 -2.45
C GLN A 306 -1.82 -10.23 -1.24
N SER A 307 -1.33 -9.92 -0.04
CA SER A 307 -1.78 -10.57 1.20
C SER A 307 -3.15 -10.08 1.62
N VAL A 308 -3.35 -8.78 1.58
CA VAL A 308 -4.58 -8.09 1.99
C VAL A 308 -4.81 -6.90 1.08
N TRP A 309 -6.05 -6.65 0.73
CA TRP A 309 -6.42 -5.43 0.04
C TRP A 309 -6.68 -4.31 1.05
N ASN A 310 -5.89 -3.25 0.98
CA ASN A 310 -6.11 -2.02 1.71
C ASN A 310 -7.02 -1.11 0.88
N VAL A 311 -8.25 -0.92 1.33
CA VAL A 311 -9.23 -0.16 0.59
C VAL A 311 -9.07 1.33 0.85
N GLY A 312 -8.28 2.00 0.03
CA GLY A 312 -8.32 3.45 -0.07
C GLY A 312 -7.66 4.25 1.05
N GLY A 313 -6.38 3.96 1.31
CA GLY A 313 -5.45 4.93 1.88
C GLY A 313 -5.95 5.71 3.09
N GLY A 314 -6.19 5.06 4.23
CA GLY A 314 -6.48 5.74 5.48
C GLY A 314 -7.95 6.05 5.75
N ARG A 315 -8.87 5.61 4.91
CA ARG A 315 -10.32 5.71 5.19
C ARG A 315 -10.82 4.39 5.77
N ASN A 316 -11.61 4.47 6.83
CA ASN A 316 -12.26 3.30 7.39
C ASN A 316 -13.45 2.88 6.52
N LEU A 317 -13.50 1.62 6.10
CA LEU A 317 -14.69 1.04 5.45
C LEU A 317 -15.83 0.85 6.42
N TYR A 318 -15.50 0.67 7.67
CA TYR A 318 -16.44 0.48 8.76
C TYR A 318 -16.16 1.51 9.85
N ASP A 319 -17.19 2.24 10.25
CA ASP A 319 -17.12 3.18 11.36
C ASP A 319 -17.51 2.45 12.64
N VAL A 320 -16.59 2.38 13.58
CA VAL A 320 -16.79 1.65 14.86
C VAL A 320 -17.67 2.43 15.83
N ASP A 321 -17.74 3.75 15.69
CA ASP A 321 -18.52 4.61 16.59
C ASP A 321 -20.00 4.62 16.18
N THR A 322 -20.27 4.74 14.88
CA THR A 322 -21.64 4.69 14.34
C THR A 322 -22.11 3.28 14.01
N ARG A 323 -21.21 2.30 13.98
CA ARG A 323 -21.45 0.92 13.57
C ARG A 323 -22.00 0.78 12.15
N GLU A 324 -21.63 1.70 11.30
CA GLU A 324 -22.07 1.77 9.90
C GLU A 324 -20.95 1.49 8.92
N TRP A 325 -21.33 0.93 7.79
CA TRP A 325 -20.42 0.86 6.65
C TRP A 325 -20.27 2.23 6.05
N GLY A 326 -19.04 2.71 5.95
CA GLY A 326 -18.76 4.05 5.48
C GLY A 326 -19.34 4.33 4.11
N SER A 327 -20.14 5.39 4.05
CA SER A 327 -20.66 5.96 2.81
C SER A 327 -19.67 6.89 2.13
N ALA A 328 -18.51 7.09 2.71
CA ALA A 328 -17.55 8.14 2.32
C ALA A 328 -16.85 7.91 0.98
N THR A 329 -17.11 6.80 0.32
CA THR A 329 -16.76 6.60 -1.08
C THR A 329 -17.99 6.13 -1.82
N SER A 330 -18.14 6.53 -3.09
CA SER A 330 -19.09 5.93 -4.03
C SER A 330 -19.00 4.40 -4.14
N GLN A 331 -18.07 3.79 -3.43
CA GLN A 331 -17.75 2.38 -3.38
C GLN A 331 -18.21 1.70 -2.07
N GLY A 332 -18.74 2.41 -1.08
CA GLY A 332 -19.02 1.86 0.25
C GLY A 332 -19.96 0.65 0.25
N LYS A 333 -21.00 0.61 -0.57
CA LYS A 333 -21.89 -0.55 -0.70
C LYS A 333 -21.21 -1.72 -1.43
N ASP A 334 -20.45 -1.42 -2.47
CA ASP A 334 -19.79 -2.43 -3.30
C ASP A 334 -18.67 -3.14 -2.54
N LEU A 335 -18.03 -2.46 -1.60
CA LEU A 335 -16.97 -3.03 -0.77
C LEU A 335 -17.48 -4.00 0.28
N ARG A 336 -18.68 -3.82 0.79
CA ARG A 336 -19.34 -4.82 1.63
C ARG A 336 -19.57 -6.12 0.85
N ASP A 337 -20.03 -6.00 -0.39
CA ASP A 337 -20.27 -7.16 -1.25
C ASP A 337 -18.97 -7.85 -1.65
N VAL A 338 -17.91 -7.10 -1.94
CA VAL A 338 -16.57 -7.65 -2.18
C VAL A 338 -16.04 -8.39 -0.96
N THR A 339 -16.27 -7.85 0.24
CA THR A 339 -15.91 -8.52 1.50
C THR A 339 -16.68 -9.82 1.68
N TYR A 340 -17.94 -9.89 1.24
CA TYR A 340 -18.73 -11.11 1.24
C TYR A 340 -18.27 -12.16 0.24
N SER A 341 -17.68 -11.75 -0.86
CA SER A 341 -17.29 -12.69 -1.92
C SER A 341 -16.15 -13.62 -1.51
N ASN A 342 -15.40 -13.27 -0.46
CA ASN A 342 -14.21 -14.00 0.02
C ASN A 342 -13.13 -14.28 -1.03
N TYR A 343 -13.21 -13.54 -2.12
CA TYR A 343 -12.23 -13.64 -3.18
C TYR A 343 -10.89 -13.03 -2.74
N PHE A 344 -10.97 -12.02 -1.86
CA PHE A 344 -9.85 -11.28 -1.35
C PHE A 344 -9.98 -10.97 0.14
N PRO A 345 -8.90 -11.17 0.90
CA PRO A 345 -8.82 -10.61 2.25
C PRO A 345 -8.84 -9.09 2.19
N VAL A 346 -9.69 -8.49 2.98
CA VAL A 346 -9.92 -7.04 3.02
C VAL A 346 -9.45 -6.48 4.36
N SER A 347 -8.78 -5.31 4.32
CA SER A 347 -8.60 -4.46 5.49
C SER A 347 -9.74 -3.44 5.58
N PHE A 348 -10.34 -3.30 6.75
CA PHE A 348 -11.39 -2.30 6.99
C PHE A 348 -10.88 -0.86 7.06
N GLY A 349 -9.60 -0.66 6.90
CA GLY A 349 -8.97 0.65 6.87
C GLY A 349 -7.80 0.79 7.83
N GLY A 350 -7.13 1.93 7.74
CA GLY A 350 -5.83 2.17 8.32
C GLY A 350 -5.79 3.09 9.53
N ASN A 351 -6.92 3.38 10.21
CA ASN A 351 -6.90 4.38 11.26
C ASN A 351 -7.86 4.11 12.42
N PHE A 352 -7.93 2.88 12.88
CA PHE A 352 -8.52 2.64 14.20
C PHE A 352 -7.51 3.09 15.26
N ALA A 353 -7.45 4.41 15.47
CA ALA A 353 -6.46 5.01 16.38
C ALA A 353 -6.87 4.80 17.84
N ILE A 354 -5.93 4.31 18.66
CA ILE A 354 -6.12 4.27 20.11
C ILE A 354 -5.89 5.69 20.65
N LYS A 355 -6.92 6.26 21.27
CA LYS A 355 -6.95 7.62 21.83
C LYS A 355 -7.35 7.56 23.31
N ASP A 356 -7.28 8.71 23.98
CA ASP A 356 -7.72 8.88 25.37
C ASP A 356 -9.20 8.54 25.59
N THR A 357 -10.01 8.68 24.55
CA THR A 357 -11.46 8.36 24.57
C THR A 357 -11.79 6.94 24.15
N SER A 358 -10.81 6.16 23.72
CA SER A 358 -11.04 4.80 23.21
C SER A 358 -11.49 3.84 24.33
N THR A 359 -12.44 2.98 24.01
CA THR A 359 -12.99 1.99 24.94
C THR A 359 -12.73 0.56 24.46
N VAL A 360 -12.72 -0.40 25.38
CA VAL A 360 -12.51 -1.81 25.05
C VAL A 360 -13.63 -2.34 24.16
N GLU A 361 -14.85 -1.88 24.36
CA GLU A 361 -16.04 -2.28 23.60
C GLU A 361 -15.90 -1.95 22.12
N GLN A 362 -15.35 -0.77 21.77
CA GLN A 362 -15.08 -0.38 20.38
C GLN A 362 -14.13 -1.37 19.71
N TYR A 363 -13.08 -1.79 20.42
CA TYR A 363 -12.08 -2.71 19.87
C TYR A 363 -12.56 -4.16 19.83
N GLU A 364 -13.35 -4.60 20.79
CA GLU A 364 -14.00 -5.92 20.72
C GLU A 364 -15.03 -5.98 19.60
N HIS A 365 -15.75 -4.89 19.38
CA HIS A 365 -16.69 -4.78 18.26
C HIS A 365 -16.00 -4.91 16.91
N ILE A 366 -14.93 -4.13 16.64
CA ILE A 366 -14.21 -4.26 15.37
C ILE A 366 -13.54 -5.63 15.21
N GLN A 367 -13.09 -6.26 16.28
CA GLN A 367 -12.59 -7.63 16.26
C GLN A 367 -13.67 -8.62 15.84
N ALA A 368 -14.88 -8.51 16.41
CA ALA A 368 -16.01 -9.36 16.07
C ALA A 368 -16.38 -9.24 14.59
N ILE A 369 -16.55 -8.00 14.09
CA ILE A 369 -16.84 -7.74 12.69
C ILE A 369 -15.71 -8.27 11.78
N SER A 370 -14.44 -8.04 12.14
CA SER A 370 -13.28 -8.53 11.39
C SER A 370 -13.26 -10.06 11.28
N VAL A 371 -13.49 -10.76 12.38
CA VAL A 371 -13.59 -12.22 12.39
C VAL A 371 -14.77 -12.69 11.56
N GLY A 372 -15.92 -12.04 11.71
CA GLY A 372 -17.14 -12.36 10.99
C GLY A 372 -16.98 -12.30 9.47
N TYR A 373 -16.28 -11.29 8.97
CA TYR A 373 -16.03 -11.09 7.54
C TYR A 373 -14.73 -11.73 7.03
N GLY A 374 -13.90 -12.31 7.92
CA GLY A 374 -12.56 -12.77 7.51
C GLY A 374 -11.64 -11.63 7.08
N ALA A 375 -11.91 -10.44 7.56
CA ALA A 375 -11.17 -9.22 7.27
C ALA A 375 -10.11 -8.93 8.34
N THR A 376 -9.30 -7.90 8.12
CA THR A 376 -8.40 -7.31 9.10
C THR A 376 -8.60 -5.80 9.17
N TYR A 377 -7.81 -5.12 9.97
CA TYR A 377 -7.78 -3.66 10.06
C TYR A 377 -6.39 -3.20 10.51
N SER A 378 -6.10 -1.93 10.39
CA SER A 378 -4.84 -1.36 10.85
C SER A 378 -5.06 -0.43 12.03
N LEU A 379 -4.19 -0.54 13.03
CA LEU A 379 -4.19 0.31 14.21
C LEU A 379 -3.32 1.55 13.97
N GLY A 380 -3.90 2.72 14.11
CA GLY A 380 -3.16 3.96 14.21
C GLY A 380 -2.58 4.12 15.62
N ILE A 381 -1.26 4.13 15.74
CA ILE A 381 -0.60 4.25 17.05
C ILE A 381 0.18 5.54 17.14
N ASN A 382 -0.25 6.41 18.01
CA ASN A 382 0.53 7.54 18.51
C ASN A 382 0.87 7.30 19.98
N GLN A 383 2.13 7.41 20.37
CA GLN A 383 2.55 7.07 21.73
C GLN A 383 1.83 7.91 22.79
N LYS A 384 1.73 9.22 22.58
CA LYS A 384 1.07 10.13 23.53
C LYS A 384 -0.39 9.74 23.75
N ASP A 385 -1.10 9.46 22.66
CA ASP A 385 -2.52 9.10 22.72
C ASP A 385 -2.73 7.75 23.42
N VAL A 386 -1.90 6.76 23.08
CA VAL A 386 -1.93 5.44 23.72
C VAL A 386 -1.64 5.52 25.22
N GLU A 387 -0.62 6.32 25.63
CA GLU A 387 -0.28 6.47 27.04
C GLU A 387 -1.32 7.27 27.83
N SER A 388 -2.10 8.12 27.16
CA SER A 388 -3.21 8.84 27.78
C SER A 388 -4.51 8.02 27.86
N CYS A 389 -4.60 6.87 27.19
CA CYS A 389 -5.81 6.05 27.17
C CYS A 389 -6.03 5.28 28.49
N PRO A 390 -7.10 5.59 29.25
CA PRO A 390 -7.35 4.92 30.54
C PRO A 390 -7.58 3.42 30.38
N GLN A 391 -8.13 2.99 29.25
CA GLN A 391 -8.46 1.58 28.96
C GLN A 391 -7.37 0.85 28.16
N LYS A 392 -6.19 1.44 27.96
CA LYS A 392 -5.09 0.89 27.18
C LYS A 392 -4.85 -0.60 27.42
N GLN A 393 -4.73 -1.02 28.68
CA GLN A 393 -4.41 -2.41 29.00
C GLN A 393 -5.56 -3.37 28.66
N ALA A 394 -6.80 -2.95 28.87
CA ALA A 394 -7.99 -3.72 28.51
C ALA A 394 -8.10 -3.87 26.98
N ILE A 395 -7.88 -2.79 26.24
CA ILE A 395 -7.85 -2.79 24.76
C ILE A 395 -6.75 -3.72 24.25
N PHE A 396 -5.53 -3.63 24.77
CA PHE A 396 -4.42 -4.47 24.35
C PHE A 396 -4.71 -5.95 24.60
N LYS A 397 -5.24 -6.27 25.80
CA LYS A 397 -5.65 -7.62 26.16
C LYS A 397 -6.74 -8.14 25.24
N ALA A 398 -7.78 -7.34 24.97
CA ALA A 398 -8.87 -7.72 24.08
C ALA A 398 -8.35 -8.04 22.66
N ILE A 399 -7.62 -7.13 22.02
CA ILE A 399 -7.04 -7.35 20.69
C ILE A 399 -6.19 -8.61 20.65
N ARG A 400 -5.37 -8.84 21.69
CA ARG A 400 -4.54 -10.05 21.80
C ARG A 400 -5.38 -11.31 21.91
N THR A 401 -6.37 -11.32 22.80
CA THR A 401 -7.23 -12.49 23.04
C THR A 401 -8.01 -12.89 21.79
N TRP A 402 -8.62 -11.92 21.11
CA TRP A 402 -9.31 -12.15 19.84
C TRP A 402 -8.37 -12.66 18.75
N GLY A 403 -7.19 -12.05 18.63
CA GLY A 403 -6.17 -12.46 17.68
C GLY A 403 -5.68 -13.90 17.90
N ASP A 404 -5.47 -14.30 19.13
CA ASP A 404 -5.03 -15.66 19.49
C ASP A 404 -6.14 -16.70 19.24
N ALA A 405 -7.40 -16.40 19.59
CA ALA A 405 -8.54 -17.26 19.27
C ALA A 405 -8.75 -17.42 17.75
N ARG A 406 -8.61 -16.33 17.02
CA ARG A 406 -8.67 -16.37 15.54
C ARG A 406 -7.55 -17.19 14.93
N TRP A 407 -6.31 -17.00 15.40
CA TRP A 407 -5.16 -17.80 14.97
C TRP A 407 -5.34 -19.29 15.19
N ALA A 408 -5.96 -19.65 16.32
CA ALA A 408 -6.31 -21.02 16.66
C ALA A 408 -7.53 -21.56 15.88
N ASN A 409 -8.13 -20.78 14.98
CA ASN A 409 -9.36 -21.13 14.26
C ASN A 409 -10.52 -21.50 15.21
N ALA A 410 -10.70 -20.73 16.29
CA ALA A 410 -11.69 -21.04 17.32
C ALA A 410 -13.14 -20.65 16.98
N PHE A 411 -13.37 -19.89 15.90
CA PHE A 411 -14.69 -19.37 15.55
C PHE A 411 -15.38 -20.24 14.47
N PRO A 412 -16.44 -21.01 14.80
CA PRO A 412 -17.20 -21.79 13.84
C PRO A 412 -17.90 -20.89 12.80
N ARG A 413 -18.18 -21.44 11.62
CA ARG A 413 -18.85 -20.73 10.53
C ARG A 413 -20.21 -20.12 10.94
N SER A 414 -20.99 -20.84 11.71
CA SER A 414 -22.28 -20.34 12.22
C SER A 414 -22.11 -19.10 13.10
N LEU A 415 -21.10 -19.10 13.96
CA LEU A 415 -20.80 -17.96 14.82
C LEU A 415 -20.27 -16.77 14.04
N LYS A 416 -19.41 -17.00 13.02
CA LYS A 416 -18.93 -15.92 12.15
C LYS A 416 -20.06 -15.14 11.50
N LYS A 417 -21.17 -15.80 11.15
CA LYS A 417 -22.36 -15.11 10.61
C LYS A 417 -22.99 -14.16 11.63
N LEU A 418 -23.05 -14.56 12.90
CA LEU A 418 -23.59 -13.72 13.97
C LEU A 418 -22.67 -12.54 14.28
N LEU A 419 -21.36 -12.75 14.24
CA LEU A 419 -20.36 -11.69 14.45
C LEU A 419 -20.41 -10.56 13.41
N ARG A 420 -21.11 -10.75 12.29
CA ARG A 420 -21.31 -9.71 11.26
C ARG A 420 -22.41 -8.71 11.60
N ASP A 421 -23.25 -9.03 12.58
CA ASP A 421 -24.37 -8.19 12.96
C ASP A 421 -23.89 -7.08 13.90
N PRO A 422 -23.95 -5.80 13.46
CA PRO A 422 -23.42 -4.70 14.26
C PRO A 422 -24.27 -4.33 15.46
N GLN A 423 -25.49 -4.89 15.61
CA GLN A 423 -26.33 -4.59 16.76
C GLN A 423 -25.86 -5.23 18.06
N TYR A 424 -25.10 -6.34 17.96
CA TYR A 424 -24.64 -7.06 19.15
C TYR A 424 -23.27 -6.56 19.62
N ASP A 425 -23.13 -6.54 20.94
CA ASP A 425 -21.84 -6.38 21.60
C ASP A 425 -21.27 -7.75 21.94
N TRP A 426 -19.94 -7.84 21.86
CA TRP A 426 -19.23 -9.08 22.07
C TRP A 426 -18.08 -8.88 23.04
N HIS A 427 -17.91 -9.83 23.97
CA HIS A 427 -16.79 -9.84 24.88
C HIS A 427 -16.13 -11.22 24.88
N LEU A 428 -14.79 -11.27 24.70
CA LEU A 428 -14.04 -12.51 24.63
C LEU A 428 -13.05 -12.63 25.77
N GLU A 429 -13.17 -13.69 26.55
CA GLU A 429 -12.24 -14.02 27.62
C GLU A 429 -11.49 -15.33 27.32
N THR A 430 -10.27 -15.46 27.90
CA THR A 430 -9.55 -16.73 27.93
C THR A 430 -10.33 -17.71 28.81
N GLY A 431 -10.55 -18.92 28.31
CA GLY A 431 -11.22 -19.98 29.11
C GLY A 431 -10.32 -20.53 30.20
N ALA A 432 -10.90 -21.36 31.06
CA ALA A 432 -10.20 -21.99 32.18
C ALA A 432 -9.09 -22.96 31.68
N GLU A 433 -9.33 -23.62 30.56
CA GLU A 433 -8.35 -24.51 29.95
C GLU A 433 -7.50 -23.75 28.93
N LYS A 434 -6.23 -24.09 28.86
CA LYS A 434 -5.30 -23.49 27.87
C LYS A 434 -5.78 -23.74 26.45
N GLY A 435 -5.87 -22.68 25.67
CA GLY A 435 -6.33 -22.74 24.27
C GLY A 435 -7.84 -22.81 24.11
N THR A 436 -8.60 -22.43 25.13
CA THR A 436 -10.05 -22.26 25.07
C THR A 436 -10.44 -20.82 25.38
N TRP A 437 -11.63 -20.42 24.93
CA TRP A 437 -12.17 -19.07 25.16
C TRP A 437 -13.65 -19.12 25.45
N THR A 438 -14.12 -18.11 26.19
CA THR A 438 -15.54 -17.88 26.43
C THR A 438 -15.96 -16.59 25.77
N LEU A 439 -16.89 -16.64 24.83
CA LEU A 439 -17.44 -15.49 24.15
C LEU A 439 -18.85 -15.19 24.63
N TYR A 440 -19.08 -13.96 25.01
CA TYR A 440 -20.37 -13.44 25.44
C TYR A 440 -20.99 -12.57 24.37
N GLN A 441 -22.22 -12.84 24.00
CA GLN A 441 -23.05 -11.99 23.14
C GLN A 441 -23.97 -11.16 24.03
N SER A 442 -24.03 -9.87 23.84
CA SER A 442 -24.91 -8.97 24.58
C SER A 442 -25.57 -7.93 23.69
N GLU A 443 -26.67 -7.37 24.22
CA GLU A 443 -27.38 -6.25 23.60
C GLU A 443 -27.87 -5.33 24.73
N GLY A 444 -27.60 -4.04 24.62
CA GLY A 444 -27.97 -3.07 25.65
C GLY A 444 -27.42 -3.41 27.04
N GLY A 445 -26.25 -4.00 27.12
CA GLY A 445 -25.59 -4.41 28.38
C GLY A 445 -26.09 -5.71 28.99
N LYS A 446 -27.09 -6.38 28.38
CA LYS A 446 -27.60 -7.66 28.83
C LYS A 446 -27.00 -8.82 28.05
N VAL A 447 -26.40 -9.79 28.75
CA VAL A 447 -25.90 -11.01 28.11
C VAL A 447 -27.07 -11.83 27.59
N LEU A 448 -27.07 -12.13 26.30
CA LEU A 448 -28.08 -12.94 25.62
C LEU A 448 -27.65 -14.40 25.53
N GLN A 449 -26.36 -14.63 25.21
CA GLN A 449 -25.83 -15.98 25.01
C GLN A 449 -24.33 -16.03 25.31
N THR A 450 -23.86 -17.24 25.69
CA THR A 450 -22.45 -17.54 25.94
C THR A 450 -22.03 -18.73 25.10
N TYR A 451 -20.85 -18.61 24.48
CA TYR A 451 -20.25 -19.64 23.62
C TYR A 451 -18.93 -20.10 24.21
N GLN A 452 -18.73 -21.41 24.29
CA GLN A 452 -17.44 -22.00 24.63
C GLN A 452 -16.69 -22.28 23.34
N LEU A 453 -15.52 -21.68 23.16
CA LEU A 453 -14.71 -21.76 21.95
C LEU A 453 -13.45 -22.59 22.18
N LYS A 454 -13.11 -23.42 21.21
CA LYS A 454 -11.86 -24.18 21.12
C LYS A 454 -11.39 -24.27 19.67
N PRO A 455 -10.12 -24.59 19.41
CA PRO A 455 -9.62 -24.81 18.05
C PRO A 455 -10.51 -25.78 17.29
N GLN A 456 -10.79 -25.48 16.00
CA GLN A 456 -11.54 -26.35 15.11
C GLN A 456 -10.56 -27.16 14.26
N ASP A 457 -10.83 -28.45 14.06
CA ASP A 457 -9.99 -29.35 13.26
C ASP A 457 -10.07 -29.08 11.75
N THR A 458 -11.15 -28.47 11.29
CA THR A 458 -11.34 -28.07 9.90
C THR A 458 -11.31 -26.57 9.76
N LEU A 459 -10.61 -26.06 8.76
CA LEU A 459 -10.74 -24.66 8.35
C LEU A 459 -12.22 -24.38 8.09
N SER A 460 -12.86 -23.60 8.96
CA SER A 460 -14.21 -23.12 8.72
C SER A 460 -14.14 -22.05 7.64
N THR A 461 -14.10 -22.49 6.37
CA THR A 461 -14.23 -21.60 5.22
C THR A 461 -15.59 -20.92 5.26
N PHE A 462 -15.64 -19.73 4.74
CA PHE A 462 -16.82 -18.84 4.74
C PHE A 462 -18.00 -19.40 3.99
#